data_37a37f38fd16b4801555b850e76d7b05
#
_entry.id   37a37f38fd16b4801555b850e76d7b05
#
_cell.length_a   1.000
_cell.length_b   1.000
_cell.length_c   1.000
_cell.angle_alpha   90.00
_cell.angle_beta   90.00
_cell.angle_gamma   90.00
#
_symmetry.space_group_name_H-M   'P 1'
#
loop_
_entity.id
_entity.type
_entity.pdbx_description
1 polymer ?
#
loop_
_entity_poly.entity_id
_entity_poly.type
_entity_poly.pdbx_seq_one_letter_code
_entity_poly.pdbx_strand_id
1 'polypeptide(L)'
;MTNFLSSCIILLLLAQPAWGTPQHGLSLYGPQDLKYKPGQNYKYANPNAPKGGYLVLSDFGAFTKLNPASLKGVPAPDIGQLVFQTAMDSSMDDGEPFSQYGNLVEKVELAEDRLSMTYYLYKQARFSDGHPLTADDFIFSFNLIQDPEYHPFYKTYFKDIKSIEKIDAHTVRYHFAHYNQE
;
A
#
# COMPACT_ATOMS: atom_id res chain seq x y z
N MET A 1 29.04 -41.94 -43.27
CA MET A 1 27.94 -40.97 -43.26
C MET A 1 27.35 -40.98 -41.86
N THR A 2 27.83 -40.09 -41.01
CA THR A 2 27.44 -40.00 -39.58
C THR A 2 26.58 -38.76 -39.42
N ASN A 3 25.28 -38.97 -39.12
CA ASN A 3 24.32 -37.91 -38.84
C ASN A 3 24.55 -37.36 -37.43
N PHE A 4 24.99 -36.11 -37.31
CA PHE A 4 24.95 -35.33 -36.07
C PHE A 4 23.57 -34.77 -35.91
N LEU A 5 22.78 -35.36 -35.01
CA LEU A 5 21.56 -34.76 -34.47
C LEU A 5 21.95 -33.72 -33.40
N SER A 6 21.92 -32.46 -33.79
CA SER A 6 22.09 -31.32 -32.87
C SER A 6 20.84 -31.16 -32.03
N SER A 7 20.90 -31.59 -30.78
CA SER A 7 19.82 -31.42 -29.79
C SER A 7 19.85 -29.97 -29.27
N CYS A 8 18.97 -29.13 -29.80
CA CYS A 8 18.73 -27.78 -29.25
C CYS A 8 17.94 -27.90 -27.93
N ILE A 9 18.64 -27.82 -26.83
CA ILE A 9 18.03 -27.68 -25.53
C ILE A 9 17.55 -26.22 -25.42
N ILE A 10 16.25 -26.00 -25.61
CA ILE A 10 15.59 -24.71 -25.30
C ILE A 10 15.48 -24.64 -23.79
N LEU A 11 16.40 -23.88 -23.16
CA LEU A 11 16.29 -23.53 -21.75
C LEU A 11 15.13 -22.54 -21.62
N LEU A 12 13.95 -23.03 -21.24
CA LEU A 12 12.85 -22.18 -20.76
C LEU A 12 13.31 -21.57 -19.43
N LEU A 13 13.84 -20.34 -19.48
CA LEU A 13 13.96 -19.47 -18.32
C LEU A 13 12.54 -19.14 -17.85
N LEU A 14 12.02 -19.93 -16.93
CA LEU A 14 10.86 -19.56 -16.12
C LEU A 14 11.26 -18.30 -15.36
N ALA A 15 10.75 -17.15 -15.78
CA ALA A 15 10.88 -15.90 -15.02
C ALA A 15 10.27 -16.15 -13.65
N GLN A 16 11.10 -16.32 -12.63
CA GLN A 16 10.67 -16.38 -11.24
C GLN A 16 10.03 -15.03 -10.89
N PRO A 17 8.93 -15.00 -10.14
CA PRO A 17 8.41 -13.74 -9.64
C PRO A 17 9.54 -13.02 -8.89
N ALA A 18 9.82 -11.78 -9.29
CA ALA A 18 10.95 -11.01 -8.76
C ALA A 18 10.61 -10.41 -7.38
N TRP A 19 10.40 -11.27 -6.38
CA TRP A 19 10.41 -10.85 -4.99
C TRP A 19 11.81 -10.31 -4.66
N GLY A 20 11.90 -9.31 -3.77
CA GLY A 20 13.18 -8.69 -3.44
C GLY A 20 13.63 -7.60 -4.44
N THR A 21 12.78 -7.19 -5.36
CA THR A 21 13.00 -6.01 -6.21
C THR A 21 11.88 -4.99 -6.04
N PRO A 22 12.21 -3.67 -5.98
CA PRO A 22 11.21 -2.63 -5.86
C PRO A 22 10.23 -2.62 -7.04
N GLN A 23 8.92 -2.68 -6.73
CA GLN A 23 7.82 -2.69 -7.67
C GLN A 23 6.89 -1.49 -7.42
N HIS A 24 6.11 -1.07 -8.41
CA HIS A 24 5.13 0.01 -8.26
C HIS A 24 3.83 -0.42 -7.56
N GLY A 25 3.70 -1.70 -7.23
CA GLY A 25 2.57 -2.29 -6.56
C GLY A 25 2.89 -3.71 -6.11
N LEU A 26 1.95 -4.32 -5.41
CA LEU A 26 2.00 -5.72 -4.98
C LEU A 26 0.77 -6.46 -5.50
N SER A 27 0.94 -7.72 -5.88
CA SER A 27 -0.14 -8.67 -6.11
C SER A 27 0.18 -9.99 -5.43
N LEU A 28 -0.82 -10.65 -4.89
CA LEU A 28 -0.70 -11.98 -4.29
C LEU A 28 -0.08 -13.00 -5.29
N TYR A 29 -0.37 -12.82 -6.57
CA TYR A 29 0.08 -13.71 -7.64
C TYR A 29 1.38 -13.26 -8.31
N GLY A 30 2.00 -12.21 -7.80
CA GLY A 30 3.27 -11.68 -8.28
C GLY A 30 3.15 -10.44 -9.18
N PRO A 31 4.28 -9.78 -9.46
CA PRO A 31 4.29 -8.49 -10.16
C PRO A 31 3.75 -8.54 -11.60
N GLN A 32 3.75 -9.71 -12.24
CA GLN A 32 3.18 -9.89 -13.59
C GLN A 32 1.65 -9.73 -13.63
N ASP A 33 0.99 -9.83 -12.48
CA ASP A 33 -0.47 -9.68 -12.35
C ASP A 33 -0.92 -8.22 -12.19
N LEU A 34 0.03 -7.30 -12.00
CA LEU A 34 -0.26 -5.86 -11.92
C LEU A 34 -0.64 -5.31 -13.28
N LYS A 35 -1.88 -4.84 -13.44
CA LYS A 35 -2.44 -4.36 -14.70
C LYS A 35 -2.16 -2.89 -14.97
N TYR A 36 -2.05 -2.08 -13.90
CA TYR A 36 -1.88 -0.64 -14.01
C TYR A 36 -0.42 -0.24 -13.85
N LYS A 37 0.04 0.68 -14.69
CA LYS A 37 1.37 1.28 -14.61
C LYS A 37 1.36 2.53 -13.72
N PRO A 38 2.50 2.96 -13.20
CA PRO A 38 2.59 4.21 -12.47
C PRO A 38 1.97 5.39 -13.24
N GLY A 39 1.10 6.17 -12.59
CA GLY A 39 0.42 7.30 -13.20
C GLY A 39 -0.72 6.96 -14.17
N GLN A 40 -1.02 5.69 -14.35
CA GLN A 40 -2.18 5.26 -15.15
C GLN A 40 -3.45 5.32 -14.29
N ASN A 41 -4.51 5.90 -14.84
CA ASN A 41 -5.83 5.88 -14.18
C ASN A 41 -6.43 4.47 -14.20
N TYR A 42 -7.13 4.12 -13.14
CA TYR A 42 -7.95 2.93 -13.13
C TYR A 42 -9.02 2.97 -14.22
N LYS A 43 -9.39 1.82 -14.74
CA LYS A 43 -10.32 1.67 -15.86
C LYS A 43 -11.69 2.34 -15.62
N TYR A 44 -12.14 2.36 -14.37
CA TYR A 44 -13.40 3.00 -13.99
C TYR A 44 -13.30 4.53 -13.80
N ALA A 45 -12.08 5.09 -13.76
CA ALA A 45 -11.86 6.52 -13.59
C ALA A 45 -11.72 7.22 -14.94
N ASN A 46 -12.55 8.23 -15.20
CA ASN A 46 -12.43 9.06 -16.40
C ASN A 46 -11.35 10.14 -16.21
N PRO A 47 -10.20 10.04 -16.91
CA PRO A 47 -9.12 11.04 -16.77
C PRO A 47 -9.51 12.44 -17.26
N ASN A 48 -10.54 12.53 -18.12
CA ASN A 48 -11.04 13.77 -18.68
C ASN A 48 -12.26 14.32 -17.93
N ALA A 49 -12.60 13.76 -16.78
CA ALA A 49 -13.71 14.26 -15.97
C ALA A 49 -13.41 15.72 -15.53
N PRO A 50 -14.40 16.61 -15.59
CA PRO A 50 -14.25 17.97 -15.07
C PRO A 50 -13.83 17.96 -13.61
N LYS A 51 -12.87 18.81 -13.25
CA LYS A 51 -12.44 18.96 -11.84
C LYS A 51 -13.32 19.99 -11.15
N GLY A 52 -13.74 19.66 -9.92
CA GLY A 52 -14.56 20.54 -9.10
C GLY A 52 -16.04 20.10 -9.08
N GLY A 53 -16.87 20.99 -8.57
CA GLY A 53 -18.29 20.72 -8.32
C GLY A 53 -18.60 20.66 -6.83
N TYR A 54 -19.85 20.41 -6.50
CA TYR A 54 -20.35 20.30 -5.14
C TYR A 54 -21.20 19.03 -5.01
N LEU A 55 -20.76 18.11 -4.15
CA LEU A 55 -21.45 16.86 -3.86
C LEU A 55 -21.97 16.89 -2.42
N VAL A 56 -23.27 16.73 -2.25
CA VAL A 56 -23.90 16.60 -0.94
C VAL A 56 -24.24 15.13 -0.71
N LEU A 57 -23.65 14.58 0.33
CA LEU A 57 -23.98 13.22 0.81
C LEU A 57 -24.75 13.32 2.13
N SER A 58 -25.55 12.31 2.41
CA SER A 58 -26.27 12.18 3.66
C SER A 58 -25.91 10.88 4.37
N ASP A 59 -25.85 10.94 5.70
CA ASP A 59 -25.67 9.77 6.54
C ASP A 59 -26.57 9.86 7.76
N PHE A 60 -26.75 8.73 8.47
CA PHE A 60 -27.62 8.64 9.64
C PHE A 60 -26.85 8.91 10.93
N GLY A 61 -27.45 9.71 11.82
CA GLY A 61 -26.90 9.95 13.15
C GLY A 61 -26.15 11.27 13.29
N ALA A 62 -25.32 11.34 14.32
CA ALA A 62 -24.46 12.48 14.62
C ALA A 62 -23.05 12.01 14.97
N PHE A 63 -22.07 12.83 14.70
CA PHE A 63 -20.69 12.56 15.09
C PHE A 63 -20.28 13.42 16.29
N THR A 64 -19.33 12.93 17.07
CA THR A 64 -18.78 13.63 18.24
C THR A 64 -17.27 13.82 18.16
N LYS A 65 -16.63 13.32 17.10
CA LYS A 65 -15.18 13.47 16.89
C LYS A 65 -14.82 13.48 15.40
N LEU A 66 -13.67 14.08 15.09
CA LEU A 66 -13.06 14.05 13.76
C LEU A 66 -11.89 13.06 13.64
N ASN A 67 -11.33 12.60 14.75
CA ASN A 67 -10.29 11.57 14.71
C ASN A 67 -10.94 10.17 14.63
N PRO A 68 -10.79 9.43 13.50
CA PRO A 68 -11.42 8.12 13.34
C PRO A 68 -10.77 7.03 14.18
N ALA A 69 -9.51 7.25 14.60
CA ALA A 69 -8.70 6.23 15.26
C ALA A 69 -8.77 6.23 16.79
N SER A 70 -9.31 7.27 17.41
CA SER A 70 -9.45 7.31 18.87
C SER A 70 -10.54 6.35 19.38
N LEU A 71 -10.38 5.84 20.62
CA LEU A 71 -11.29 4.83 21.17
C LEU A 71 -12.69 5.40 21.45
N LYS A 72 -12.77 6.62 22.02
CA LYS A 72 -14.05 7.21 22.48
C LYS A 72 -14.70 8.07 21.39
N GLY A 73 -16.04 8.07 21.37
CA GLY A 73 -16.85 8.91 20.48
C GLY A 73 -17.16 8.26 19.13
N VAL A 74 -18.04 8.91 18.38
CA VAL A 74 -18.46 8.49 17.03
C VAL A 74 -17.75 9.36 16.00
N PRO A 75 -16.94 8.82 15.11
CA PRO A 75 -16.25 9.60 14.08
C PRO A 75 -17.23 10.17 13.05
N ALA A 76 -16.86 11.28 12.43
CA ALA A 76 -17.61 11.79 11.30
C ALA A 76 -17.62 10.74 10.16
N PRO A 77 -18.76 10.55 9.46
CA PRO A 77 -18.85 9.65 8.33
C PRO A 77 -17.78 9.95 7.27
N ASP A 78 -17.27 8.90 6.64
CA ASP A 78 -16.31 8.95 5.53
C ASP A 78 -14.99 9.71 5.80
N ILE A 79 -14.79 10.27 7.00
CA ILE A 79 -13.58 11.04 7.31
C ILE A 79 -12.31 10.22 7.11
N GLY A 80 -12.35 8.93 7.42
CA GLY A 80 -11.21 8.03 7.25
C GLY A 80 -10.82 7.81 5.79
N GLN A 81 -11.78 7.90 4.88
CA GLN A 81 -11.57 7.66 3.45
C GLN A 81 -11.30 8.96 2.66
N LEU A 82 -11.90 10.07 3.07
CA LEU A 82 -11.83 11.32 2.32
C LEU A 82 -10.70 12.25 2.78
N VAL A 83 -10.22 12.10 4.02
CA VAL A 83 -9.22 13.00 4.61
C VAL A 83 -7.86 12.31 4.78
N PHE A 84 -7.85 11.00 5.00
CA PHE A 84 -6.61 10.25 5.21
C PHE A 84 -6.24 9.41 3.98
N GLN A 85 -4.97 9.46 3.61
CA GLN A 85 -4.42 8.63 2.54
C GLN A 85 -3.67 7.44 3.12
N THR A 86 -3.78 6.30 2.46
CA THR A 86 -3.05 5.08 2.78
C THR A 86 -1.73 5.02 2.02
N ALA A 87 -0.79 4.23 2.50
CA ALA A 87 0.48 3.99 1.81
C ALA A 87 0.26 3.41 0.41
N MET A 88 -0.64 2.45 0.31
CA MET A 88 -1.04 1.80 -0.94
C MET A 88 -2.56 1.76 -1.03
N ASP A 89 -3.08 1.61 -2.23
CA ASP A 89 -4.50 1.55 -2.52
C ASP A 89 -4.82 0.39 -3.46
N SER A 90 -6.02 -0.17 -3.32
CA SER A 90 -6.50 -1.28 -4.16
C SER A 90 -7.29 -0.76 -5.35
N SER A 91 -7.12 -1.41 -6.49
CA SER A 91 -8.04 -1.24 -7.61
C SER A 91 -9.41 -1.82 -7.23
N MET A 92 -10.49 -1.12 -7.59
CA MET A 92 -11.86 -1.67 -7.54
C MET A 92 -12.22 -2.47 -8.80
N ASP A 93 -11.24 -2.79 -9.64
CA ASP A 93 -11.45 -3.58 -10.85
C ASP A 93 -11.57 -5.06 -10.47
N ASP A 94 -12.67 -5.70 -10.88
CA ASP A 94 -12.96 -7.12 -10.62
C ASP A 94 -11.85 -8.09 -11.09
N GLY A 95 -10.99 -7.62 -11.98
CA GLY A 95 -9.87 -8.41 -12.48
C GLY A 95 -8.63 -8.43 -11.57
N GLU A 96 -8.62 -7.71 -10.44
CA GLU A 96 -7.44 -7.58 -9.56
C GLU A 96 -7.78 -7.54 -8.06
N PRO A 97 -8.50 -8.53 -7.54
CA PRO A 97 -9.00 -8.49 -6.15
C PRO A 97 -7.88 -8.47 -5.09
N PHE A 98 -6.68 -8.86 -5.45
CA PHE A 98 -5.53 -8.99 -4.52
C PHE A 98 -4.32 -8.15 -4.95
N SER A 99 -4.56 -7.08 -5.70
CA SER A 99 -3.51 -6.14 -6.11
C SER A 99 -3.65 -4.82 -5.37
N GLN A 100 -2.50 -4.26 -4.99
CA GLN A 100 -2.39 -2.93 -4.39
C GLN A 100 -1.33 -2.11 -5.12
N TYR A 101 -1.60 -0.84 -5.30
CA TYR A 101 -0.74 0.11 -5.98
C TYR A 101 -0.30 1.20 -5.03
N GLY A 102 0.89 1.74 -5.25
CA GLY A 102 1.40 2.83 -4.43
C GLY A 102 0.56 4.09 -4.54
N ASN A 103 0.16 4.65 -3.38
CA ASN A 103 -0.56 5.91 -3.24
C ASN A 103 0.36 7.00 -2.66
N LEU A 104 0.85 6.84 -1.44
CA LEU A 104 1.93 7.65 -0.86
C LEU A 104 3.34 7.06 -1.14
N VAL A 105 3.38 5.85 -1.65
CA VAL A 105 4.57 5.05 -1.92
C VAL A 105 4.80 4.98 -3.42
N GLU A 106 6.01 5.34 -3.87
CA GLU A 106 6.41 5.24 -5.28
C GLU A 106 6.72 3.79 -5.66
N LYS A 107 7.38 3.06 -4.74
CA LYS A 107 7.74 1.65 -4.92
C LYS A 107 7.64 0.92 -3.60
N VAL A 108 7.36 -0.37 -3.71
CA VAL A 108 7.34 -1.31 -2.60
C VAL A 108 8.20 -2.51 -2.93
N GLU A 109 8.91 -3.02 -1.96
CA GLU A 109 9.75 -4.21 -2.07
C GLU A 109 9.40 -5.18 -0.96
N LEU A 110 8.87 -6.33 -1.33
CA LEU A 110 8.70 -7.44 -0.41
C LEU A 110 9.95 -8.32 -0.48
N ALA A 111 10.61 -8.53 0.66
CA ALA A 111 11.81 -9.37 0.75
C ALA A 111 11.51 -10.80 0.27
N GLU A 112 12.53 -11.51 -0.22
CA GLU A 112 12.38 -12.89 -0.73
C GLU A 112 11.87 -13.86 0.35
N ASP A 113 12.28 -13.67 1.60
CA ASP A 113 11.82 -14.42 2.77
C ASP A 113 10.42 -14.00 3.26
N ARG A 114 9.87 -12.91 2.69
CA ARG A 114 8.58 -12.29 3.06
C ARG A 114 8.47 -11.90 4.54
N LEU A 115 9.59 -11.68 5.20
CA LEU A 115 9.64 -11.23 6.59
C LEU A 115 9.87 -9.72 6.73
N SER A 116 10.02 -9.01 5.62
CA SER A 116 10.05 -7.56 5.64
C SER A 116 9.50 -6.96 4.35
N MET A 117 8.97 -5.73 4.47
CA MET A 117 8.48 -4.94 3.35
C MET A 117 9.03 -3.53 3.44
N THR A 118 9.66 -3.05 2.36
CA THR A 118 10.24 -1.71 2.27
C THR A 118 9.36 -0.83 1.39
N TYR A 119 8.99 0.33 1.91
CA TYR A 119 8.29 1.39 1.21
C TYR A 119 9.25 2.51 0.84
N TYR A 120 9.24 2.88 -0.44
CA TYR A 120 9.93 4.03 -0.99
C TYR A 120 8.91 5.14 -1.25
N LEU A 121 8.92 6.19 -0.44
CA LEU A 121 7.90 7.24 -0.45
C LEU A 121 8.10 8.22 -1.60
N TYR A 122 7.01 8.77 -2.13
CA TYR A 122 7.10 9.88 -3.06
C TYR A 122 7.73 11.11 -2.37
N LYS A 123 8.86 11.60 -2.88
CA LYS A 123 9.59 12.75 -2.30
C LYS A 123 8.78 14.06 -2.35
N GLN A 124 7.83 14.15 -3.26
CA GLN A 124 6.93 15.29 -3.36
C GLN A 124 5.65 15.17 -2.53
N ALA A 125 5.41 14.02 -1.87
CA ALA A 125 4.25 13.84 -1.02
C ALA A 125 4.25 14.83 0.14
N ARG A 126 3.08 15.44 0.40
CA ARG A 126 2.92 16.47 1.44
C ARG A 126 1.56 16.33 2.10
N PHE A 127 1.51 16.74 3.34
CA PHE A 127 0.25 16.98 4.05
C PHE A 127 -0.48 18.19 3.46
N SER A 128 -1.77 18.33 3.78
CA SER A 128 -2.61 19.44 3.32
C SER A 128 -2.14 20.82 3.77
N ASP A 129 -1.36 20.91 4.84
CA ASP A 129 -0.72 22.11 5.35
C ASP A 129 0.63 22.45 4.67
N GLY A 130 1.09 21.58 3.76
CA GLY A 130 2.33 21.73 3.01
C GLY A 130 3.57 21.07 3.61
N HIS A 131 3.49 20.52 4.82
CA HIS A 131 4.61 19.77 5.40
C HIS A 131 4.95 18.53 4.55
N PRO A 132 6.25 18.22 4.35
CA PRO A 132 6.65 17.03 3.61
C PRO A 132 6.29 15.77 4.37
N LEU A 133 5.81 14.75 3.66
CA LEU A 133 5.65 13.40 4.21
C LEU A 133 7.00 12.71 4.24
N THR A 134 7.34 12.09 5.37
CA THR A 134 8.60 11.39 5.58
C THR A 134 8.41 10.03 6.24
N ALA A 135 9.49 9.26 6.35
CA ALA A 135 9.53 8.00 7.08
C ALA A 135 9.19 8.15 8.57
N ASP A 136 9.45 9.33 9.16
CA ASP A 136 9.12 9.61 10.56
C ASP A 136 7.61 9.60 10.81
N ASP A 137 6.80 10.00 9.82
CA ASP A 137 5.33 9.98 9.92
C ASP A 137 4.78 8.55 9.95
N PHE A 138 5.42 7.64 9.21
CA PHE A 138 5.08 6.21 9.25
C PHE A 138 5.44 5.59 10.59
N ILE A 139 6.62 5.93 11.14
CA ILE A 139 7.06 5.48 12.46
C ILE A 139 6.13 6.03 13.55
N PHE A 140 5.79 7.31 13.47
CA PHE A 140 4.84 7.93 14.39
C PHE A 140 3.49 7.20 14.37
N SER A 141 2.94 6.95 13.18
CA SER A 141 1.66 6.26 13.01
C SER A 141 1.69 4.84 13.58
N PHE A 142 2.78 4.10 13.36
CA PHE A 142 2.94 2.77 13.92
C PHE A 142 3.03 2.80 15.46
N ASN A 143 3.81 3.72 16.02
CA ASN A 143 3.94 3.86 17.47
C ASN A 143 2.61 4.27 18.12
N LEU A 144 1.82 5.11 17.45
CA LEU A 144 0.51 5.55 17.93
C LEU A 144 -0.47 4.38 18.07
N ILE A 145 -0.38 3.37 17.21
CA ILE A 145 -1.21 2.14 17.29
C ILE A 145 -0.97 1.39 18.62
N GLN A 146 0.22 1.53 19.21
CA GLN A 146 0.54 0.88 20.48
C GLN A 146 -0.01 1.63 21.70
N ASP A 147 -0.47 2.87 21.54
CA ASP A 147 -1.05 3.68 22.60
C ASP A 147 -2.32 3.01 23.16
N PRO A 148 -2.48 2.91 24.49
CA PRO A 148 -3.67 2.35 25.12
C PRO A 148 -4.98 3.08 24.78
N GLU A 149 -4.92 4.37 24.44
CA GLU A 149 -6.08 5.17 24.04
C GLU A 149 -6.45 5.02 22.54
N TYR A 150 -5.59 4.37 21.77
CA TYR A 150 -5.87 4.07 20.37
C TYR A 150 -6.89 2.94 20.25
N HIS A 151 -7.67 2.94 19.17
CA HIS A 151 -8.71 1.93 18.99
C HIS A 151 -8.11 0.52 18.89
N PRO A 152 -8.49 -0.46 19.75
CA PRO A 152 -7.84 -1.76 19.88
C PRO A 152 -7.92 -2.62 18.61
N PHE A 153 -8.87 -2.32 17.71
CA PHE A 153 -8.97 -2.94 16.40
C PHE A 153 -7.64 -2.85 15.63
N TYR A 154 -7.03 -1.66 15.58
CA TYR A 154 -5.79 -1.47 14.82
C TYR A 154 -4.62 -2.24 15.41
N LYS A 155 -4.54 -2.32 16.74
CA LYS A 155 -3.52 -3.13 17.41
C LYS A 155 -3.63 -4.61 17.05
N THR A 156 -4.86 -5.13 16.95
CA THR A 156 -5.12 -6.51 16.52
C THR A 156 -4.84 -6.69 15.03
N TYR A 157 -5.23 -5.73 14.20
CA TYR A 157 -5.03 -5.77 12.76
C TYR A 157 -3.55 -5.76 12.39
N PHE A 158 -2.74 -4.94 13.04
CA PHE A 158 -1.31 -4.82 12.78
C PHE A 158 -0.41 -5.67 13.72
N LYS A 159 -0.97 -6.66 14.40
CA LYS A 159 -0.24 -7.51 15.38
C LYS A 159 0.98 -8.23 14.79
N ASP A 160 0.94 -8.52 13.49
CA ASP A 160 1.99 -9.26 12.80
C ASP A 160 3.16 -8.38 12.37
N ILE A 161 3.03 -7.06 12.51
CA ILE A 161 4.15 -6.14 12.33
C ILE A 161 4.94 -6.08 13.64
N LYS A 162 6.16 -6.63 13.60
CA LYS A 162 7.06 -6.69 14.75
C LYS A 162 7.71 -5.35 15.06
N SER A 163 8.15 -4.65 14.02
CA SER A 163 8.85 -3.37 14.15
C SER A 163 8.85 -2.61 12.83
N ILE A 164 9.14 -1.33 12.91
CA ILE A 164 9.35 -0.46 11.78
C ILE A 164 10.72 0.20 11.89
N GLU A 165 11.43 0.33 10.77
CA GLU A 165 12.78 0.86 10.68
C GLU A 165 12.83 2.00 9.67
N LYS A 166 13.44 3.12 10.06
CA LYS A 166 13.77 4.23 9.15
C LYS A 166 15.10 3.91 8.46
N ILE A 167 15.07 3.74 7.15
CA ILE A 167 16.29 3.58 6.34
C ILE A 167 16.85 4.95 5.99
N ASP A 168 15.99 5.85 5.50
CA ASP A 168 16.29 7.26 5.24
C ASP A 168 15.02 8.11 5.36
N ALA A 169 15.07 9.38 4.97
CA ALA A 169 13.93 10.29 5.08
C ALA A 169 12.70 9.85 4.26
N HIS A 170 12.90 9.06 3.21
CA HIS A 170 11.81 8.63 2.31
C HIS A 170 11.78 7.12 2.10
N THR A 171 12.45 6.37 2.98
CA THR A 171 12.47 4.91 2.92
C THR A 171 12.23 4.34 4.31
N VAL A 172 11.19 3.51 4.43
CA VAL A 172 10.80 2.86 5.68
C VAL A 172 10.63 1.37 5.44
N ARG A 173 11.08 0.56 6.40
CA ARG A 173 10.96 -0.90 6.35
C ARG A 173 10.15 -1.42 7.51
N TYR A 174 9.15 -2.23 7.18
CA TYR A 174 8.37 -3.01 8.13
C TYR A 174 8.96 -4.40 8.28
N HIS A 175 9.10 -4.88 9.49
CA HIS A 175 9.54 -6.23 9.82
C HIS A 175 8.35 -7.01 10.38
N PHE A 176 8.09 -8.19 9.84
CA PHE A 176 7.00 -9.05 10.27
C PHE A 176 7.48 -10.07 11.31
N ALA A 177 6.59 -10.48 12.20
CA ALA A 177 6.87 -11.47 13.24
C ALA A 177 6.99 -12.89 12.65
N HIS A 178 6.25 -13.15 11.59
CA HIS A 178 6.21 -14.42 10.87
C HIS A 178 5.72 -14.19 9.45
N TYR A 179 5.88 -15.19 8.61
CA TYR A 179 5.34 -15.20 7.26
C TYR A 179 3.81 -15.12 7.30
N ASN A 180 3.24 -14.16 6.57
CA ASN A 180 1.81 -14.00 6.36
C ASN A 180 1.52 -13.97 4.86
N GLN A 181 0.41 -14.59 4.43
CA GLN A 181 -0.04 -14.59 3.04
C GLN A 181 -1.08 -13.50 2.75
N GLU A 182 -1.58 -12.86 3.79
CA GLU A 182 -2.61 -11.80 3.68
C GLU A 182 -2.00 -10.42 3.42
#